data_825571cf54750df828bb3db349e4e79c
#
_entry.id   825571cf54750df828bb3db349e4e79c
#
_cell.length_a   1.000
_cell.length_b   1.000
_cell.length_c   1.000
_cell.angle_alpha   90.00
_cell.angle_beta   90.00
_cell.angle_gamma   90.00
#
_symmetry.space_group_name_H-M   'P 1'
#
loop_
_entity.id
_entity.type
_entity.pdbx_description
1 polymer ?
#
loop_
_entity_poly.entity_id
_entity_poly.type
_entity_poly.pdbx_seq_one_letter_code
_entity_poly.pdbx_strand_id
1 'polypeptide(L)'
;MRDFCDRLRRFGRGALVHWYRWQLIIDVLLGALAMRCVPALLVSALALLAPPSGAADRITGQPFATRSEVIAPHAMAATSQPLATQIALDVMKDGGSAVDAAIAANAALGLMEPTGNGVGGDLFAIVWDPKTNKLYGYNGSGRSPKSLTLAEFQRRGLKDIPPTGPLPVSVPGAVDGWFALHGRFGRKPMAQDLAPAIRYAREGHPVAETIAYYWDRSVPRLSQYPGFKEQFTLDGHAPRKGELWKNPNLANTLQQIADGGRDAFYKGEIARTIGAYFKANGGFLSYEDLASHQGEWVEPVSTNYRGYDVWELPPNSQGIAALQMLNILEGYDFSKIGFGSTEHVHLFTEAKKLAFADRARFYADPAFQPAPLAKLISKDYAAQRRALISMDKALKEVQPGTPKQLEEGDTIYMTVADADGMMVSLIQSNYRGMGSGMAPPGLGFILQDRGEMFVLKKDHPNGYAPGKRPFQTIIPAFVTKDGKPWLRTCSRSFLISADYADAPKDLSERHEPGAVRTXXXXXXXXXXXXXXXXXXXXXXXXXXXXXXXXXXWKNCERKLNTSLQFIHLAFLALLLRRS
;
A
#
# COMPACT_ATOMS: atom_id res chain seq x y z
N MET A 1 73.63 -37.56 20.79
CA MET A 1 73.08 -38.93 20.66
C MET A 1 73.65 -39.91 21.66
N ARG A 2 74.97 -39.87 22.01
CA ARG A 2 75.59 -40.78 22.99
C ARG A 2 75.03 -40.54 24.41
N ASP A 3 74.87 -39.31 24.85
CA ASP A 3 74.32 -38.97 26.19
C ASP A 3 72.84 -39.38 26.36
N PHE A 4 72.06 -39.47 25.30
CA PHE A 4 70.67 -39.89 25.33
C PHE A 4 70.57 -41.40 25.49
N CYS A 5 71.46 -42.15 24.86
CA CYS A 5 71.48 -43.63 24.94
C CYS A 5 71.90 -44.09 26.34
N ASP A 6 72.83 -43.41 27.02
CA ASP A 6 73.29 -43.73 28.37
C ASP A 6 72.25 -43.39 29.44
N ARG A 7 71.36 -42.44 29.22
CA ARG A 7 70.22 -42.14 30.11
C ARG A 7 69.14 -43.23 30.00
N LEU A 8 68.93 -43.82 28.80
CA LEU A 8 67.94 -44.87 28.61
C LEU A 8 68.34 -46.21 29.25
N ARG A 9 69.65 -46.50 29.40
CA ARG A 9 70.11 -47.77 30.03
C ARG A 9 69.90 -47.77 31.54
N ARG A 10 69.59 -46.65 32.21
CA ARG A 10 69.34 -46.61 33.66
C ARG A 10 67.87 -46.81 34.03
N PHE A 11 66.97 -46.87 33.06
CA PHE A 11 65.56 -47.20 33.33
C PHE A 11 65.33 -48.68 33.03
N GLY A 12 65.11 -49.43 34.10
CA GLY A 12 64.94 -50.86 34.03
C GLY A 12 63.82 -51.32 33.07
N ARG A 13 63.88 -52.57 32.64
CA ARG A 13 62.95 -53.18 31.66
C ARG A 13 61.46 -52.93 31.97
N GLY A 14 61.06 -52.63 33.19
CA GLY A 14 59.72 -52.34 33.56
C GLY A 14 59.15 -51.01 33.01
N ALA A 15 59.99 -49.97 32.85
CA ALA A 15 59.51 -48.66 32.35
C ALA A 15 59.20 -48.65 30.84
N LEU A 16 59.96 -49.44 30.08
CA LEU A 16 59.75 -49.59 28.64
C LEU A 16 58.42 -50.29 28.31
N VAL A 17 58.08 -51.33 29.11
CA VAL A 17 56.84 -52.05 28.96
C VAL A 17 55.61 -51.18 29.32
N HIS A 18 55.75 -50.34 30.36
CA HIS A 18 54.72 -49.34 30.71
C HIS A 18 54.50 -48.28 29.62
N TRP A 19 55.60 -47.78 29.03
CA TRP A 19 55.52 -46.77 27.95
C TRP A 19 54.84 -47.34 26.71
N TYR A 20 55.20 -48.60 26.28
CA TYR A 20 54.54 -49.28 25.14
C TYR A 20 53.04 -49.56 25.42
N ARG A 21 52.69 -49.86 26.66
CA ARG A 21 51.29 -50.07 27.03
C ARG A 21 50.47 -48.77 26.93
N TRP A 22 51.00 -47.69 27.41
CA TRP A 22 50.34 -46.37 27.29
C TRP A 22 50.26 -45.92 25.84
N GLN A 23 51.25 -46.13 25.04
CA GLN A 23 51.24 -45.79 23.62
C GLN A 23 50.14 -46.59 22.86
N LEU A 24 50.05 -47.90 23.14
CA LEU A 24 49.04 -48.75 22.54
C LEU A 24 47.60 -48.31 22.95
N ILE A 25 47.42 -47.93 24.21
CA ILE A 25 46.12 -47.42 24.72
C ILE A 25 45.77 -46.10 24.02
N ILE A 26 46.72 -45.21 23.88
CA ILE A 26 46.50 -43.92 23.19
C ILE A 26 46.16 -44.16 21.73
N ASP A 27 46.86 -45.01 21.03
CA ASP A 27 46.62 -45.33 19.62
C ASP A 27 45.23 -45.98 19.42
N VAL A 28 44.84 -46.87 20.31
CA VAL A 28 43.51 -47.52 20.27
C VAL A 28 42.41 -46.49 20.57
N LEU A 29 42.63 -45.59 21.54
CA LEU A 29 41.66 -44.52 21.87
C LEU A 29 41.54 -43.50 20.73
N LEU A 30 42.67 -43.10 20.13
CA LEU A 30 42.66 -42.18 18.98
C LEU A 30 42.02 -42.85 17.76
N GLY A 31 42.27 -44.11 17.50
CA GLY A 31 41.63 -44.89 16.45
C GLY A 31 40.12 -45.00 16.66
N ALA A 32 39.70 -45.27 17.90
CA ALA A 32 38.28 -45.37 18.24
C ALA A 32 37.58 -44.01 18.14
N LEU A 33 38.26 -42.93 18.51
CA LEU A 33 37.74 -41.55 18.35
C LEU A 33 37.63 -41.20 16.87
N ALA A 34 38.64 -41.51 16.06
CA ALA A 34 38.64 -41.27 14.64
C ALA A 34 37.49 -42.05 13.95
N MET A 35 37.28 -43.31 14.31
CA MET A 35 36.21 -44.13 13.74
C MET A 35 34.81 -43.59 14.08
N ARG A 36 34.65 -42.83 15.16
CA ARG A 36 33.35 -42.23 15.54
C ARG A 36 33.17 -40.81 14.97
N CYS A 37 34.25 -40.04 14.81
CA CYS A 37 34.18 -38.66 14.38
C CYS A 37 34.20 -38.50 12.84
N VAL A 38 34.88 -39.37 12.10
CA VAL A 38 34.99 -39.29 10.66
C VAL A 38 33.61 -39.43 9.99
N PRO A 39 32.72 -40.36 10.36
CA PRO A 39 31.38 -40.40 9.73
C PRO A 39 30.55 -39.16 10.05
N ALA A 40 30.64 -38.65 11.28
CA ALA A 40 29.92 -37.44 11.66
C ALA A 40 30.41 -36.22 10.87
N LEU A 41 31.70 -36.08 10.66
CA LEU A 41 32.30 -35.02 9.85
C LEU A 41 31.91 -35.17 8.36
N LEU A 42 31.87 -36.39 7.84
CA LEU A 42 31.44 -36.68 6.48
C LEU A 42 29.95 -36.34 6.27
N VAL A 43 29.09 -36.69 7.20
CA VAL A 43 27.66 -36.35 7.13
C VAL A 43 27.48 -34.83 7.20
N SER A 44 28.22 -34.16 8.07
CA SER A 44 28.16 -32.69 8.17
C SER A 44 28.67 -32.01 6.88
N ALA A 45 29.75 -32.54 6.29
CA ALA A 45 30.28 -32.04 5.03
C ALA A 45 29.31 -32.29 3.86
N LEU A 46 28.67 -33.45 3.82
CA LEU A 46 27.63 -33.72 2.82
C LEU A 46 26.39 -32.81 3.01
N ALA A 47 26.01 -32.53 4.25
CA ALA A 47 24.91 -31.60 4.52
C ALA A 47 25.23 -30.17 4.10
N LEU A 48 26.50 -29.77 4.21
CA LEU A 48 26.97 -28.45 3.76
C LEU A 48 27.11 -28.36 2.24
N LEU A 49 27.26 -29.51 1.56
CA LEU A 49 27.34 -29.57 0.10
C LEU A 49 25.96 -29.75 -0.55
N ALA A 50 24.91 -30.03 0.25
CA ALA A 50 23.56 -30.08 -0.28
C ALA A 50 23.18 -28.69 -0.82
N PRO A 51 22.76 -28.57 -2.09
CA PRO A 51 22.30 -27.28 -2.60
C PRO A 51 21.12 -26.80 -1.73
N PRO A 52 21.06 -25.52 -1.41
CA PRO A 52 19.90 -25.01 -0.70
C PRO A 52 18.66 -25.39 -1.53
N SER A 53 17.81 -26.22 -0.97
CA SER A 53 16.53 -26.57 -1.60
C SER A 53 15.66 -25.32 -1.55
N GLY A 54 15.86 -24.45 -2.53
CA GLY A 54 14.96 -23.32 -2.75
C GLY A 54 13.58 -23.90 -3.06
N ALA A 55 12.59 -23.57 -2.23
CA ALA A 55 11.24 -23.96 -2.54
C ALA A 55 10.83 -23.27 -3.84
N ALA A 56 10.80 -24.03 -4.93
CA ALA A 56 10.35 -23.56 -6.23
C ALA A 56 8.85 -23.79 -6.36
N ASP A 57 8.18 -22.87 -7.00
CA ASP A 57 6.77 -23.05 -7.36
C ASP A 57 6.64 -24.26 -8.30
N ARG A 58 5.71 -25.16 -8.00
CA ARG A 58 5.56 -26.44 -8.71
C ARG A 58 5.15 -26.28 -10.17
N ILE A 59 4.45 -25.20 -10.50
CA ILE A 59 3.88 -24.98 -11.84
C ILE A 59 4.78 -24.08 -12.67
N THR A 60 5.20 -22.95 -12.10
CA THR A 60 5.97 -21.93 -12.82
C THR A 60 7.49 -22.10 -12.70
N GLY A 61 7.97 -22.89 -11.73
CA GLY A 61 9.39 -23.05 -11.45
C GLY A 61 10.06 -21.84 -10.81
N GLN A 62 9.30 -20.80 -10.47
CA GLN A 62 9.84 -19.59 -9.88
C GLN A 62 10.39 -19.84 -8.46
N PRO A 63 11.44 -19.10 -8.04
CA PRO A 63 12.06 -19.30 -6.72
C PRO A 63 11.25 -18.70 -5.56
N PHE A 64 9.94 -18.55 -5.73
CA PHE A 64 9.01 -18.09 -4.70
C PHE A 64 7.67 -18.79 -4.88
N ALA A 65 7.00 -19.02 -3.78
CA ALA A 65 5.70 -19.69 -3.80
C ALA A 65 4.65 -18.81 -4.48
N THR A 66 3.93 -19.39 -5.41
CA THR A 66 2.73 -18.80 -5.99
C THR A 66 1.52 -19.61 -5.52
N ARG A 67 0.34 -19.12 -5.77
CA ARG A 67 -0.89 -19.86 -5.56
C ARG A 67 -1.70 -19.85 -6.85
N SER A 68 -2.58 -20.82 -7.01
CA SER A 68 -3.49 -20.88 -8.13
C SER A 68 -4.31 -19.60 -8.22
N GLU A 69 -4.57 -19.15 -9.42
CA GLU A 69 -5.51 -18.06 -9.67
C GLU A 69 -6.90 -18.46 -9.17
N VAL A 70 -7.67 -17.49 -8.72
CA VAL A 70 -9.06 -17.70 -8.34
C VAL A 70 -9.91 -17.49 -9.59
N ILE A 71 -10.62 -18.51 -10.00
CA ILE A 71 -11.53 -18.48 -11.15
C ILE A 71 -12.96 -18.65 -10.60
N ALA A 72 -13.84 -17.72 -10.92
CA ALA A 72 -15.22 -17.76 -10.45
C ALA A 72 -16.17 -17.49 -11.62
N PRO A 73 -17.15 -18.37 -11.85
CA PRO A 73 -18.06 -18.22 -13.01
C PRO A 73 -19.17 -17.20 -12.78
N HIS A 74 -19.49 -16.83 -11.54
CA HIS A 74 -20.68 -16.02 -11.25
C HIS A 74 -20.36 -14.64 -10.68
N ALA A 75 -19.39 -14.55 -9.77
CA ALA A 75 -19.09 -13.28 -9.11
C ALA A 75 -17.70 -13.31 -8.53
N MET A 76 -17.09 -12.14 -8.41
CA MET A 76 -15.76 -12.01 -7.77
C MET A 76 -15.64 -10.68 -7.04
N ALA A 77 -15.00 -10.72 -5.88
CA ALA A 77 -14.66 -9.53 -5.12
C ALA A 77 -13.20 -9.63 -4.66
N ALA A 78 -12.49 -8.52 -4.69
CA ALA A 78 -11.13 -8.42 -4.14
C ALA A 78 -11.04 -7.15 -3.30
N THR A 79 -10.70 -7.32 -2.02
CA THR A 79 -10.48 -6.24 -1.06
C THR A 79 -9.20 -6.51 -0.26
N SER A 80 -8.80 -5.55 0.55
CA SER A 80 -7.65 -5.71 1.46
C SER A 80 -7.96 -6.58 2.68
N GLN A 81 -9.26 -6.85 2.97
CA GLN A 81 -9.69 -7.54 4.20
C GLN A 81 -10.60 -8.72 3.84
N PRO A 82 -10.23 -9.97 4.20
CA PRO A 82 -11.03 -11.15 3.83
C PRO A 82 -12.50 -11.12 4.25
N LEU A 83 -12.81 -10.57 5.44
CA LEU A 83 -14.21 -10.47 5.89
C LEU A 83 -15.01 -9.51 5.01
N ALA A 84 -14.39 -8.41 4.54
CA ALA A 84 -15.05 -7.48 3.60
C ALA A 84 -15.27 -8.14 2.23
N THR A 85 -14.30 -8.95 1.77
CA THR A 85 -14.46 -9.76 0.54
C THR A 85 -15.65 -10.73 0.70
N GLN A 86 -15.73 -11.41 1.85
CA GLN A 86 -16.85 -12.33 2.13
C GLN A 86 -18.19 -11.60 2.11
N ILE A 87 -18.28 -10.41 2.74
CA ILE A 87 -19.50 -9.59 2.73
C ILE A 87 -19.91 -9.27 1.28
N ALA A 88 -18.96 -8.84 0.44
CA ALA A 88 -19.26 -8.55 -0.97
C ALA A 88 -19.83 -9.78 -1.70
N LEU A 89 -19.22 -10.95 -1.49
CA LEU A 89 -19.68 -12.18 -2.12
C LEU A 89 -21.07 -12.59 -1.62
N ASP A 90 -21.33 -12.43 -0.32
CA ASP A 90 -22.62 -12.79 0.26
C ASP A 90 -23.74 -11.86 -0.25
N VAL A 91 -23.47 -10.56 -0.39
CA VAL A 91 -24.44 -9.60 -0.98
C VAL A 91 -24.79 -10.02 -2.42
N MET A 92 -23.77 -10.41 -3.22
CA MET A 92 -24.03 -10.84 -4.61
C MET A 92 -24.78 -12.18 -4.68
N LYS A 93 -24.48 -13.13 -3.80
CA LYS A 93 -25.23 -14.41 -3.69
C LYS A 93 -26.70 -14.16 -3.33
N ASP A 94 -26.96 -13.11 -2.54
CA ASP A 94 -28.30 -12.72 -2.12
C ASP A 94 -28.98 -11.76 -3.11
N GLY A 95 -28.51 -11.73 -4.36
CA GLY A 95 -29.13 -11.00 -5.46
C GLY A 95 -28.72 -9.55 -5.64
N GLY A 96 -27.77 -9.07 -4.84
CA GLY A 96 -27.23 -7.71 -4.98
C GLY A 96 -26.36 -7.54 -6.23
N SER A 97 -26.27 -6.33 -6.71
CA SER A 97 -25.38 -5.95 -7.82
C SER A 97 -23.93 -5.84 -7.32
N ALA A 98 -22.99 -5.71 -8.26
CA ALA A 98 -21.60 -5.41 -7.92
C ALA A 98 -21.47 -4.08 -7.14
N VAL A 99 -22.38 -3.12 -7.36
CA VAL A 99 -22.40 -1.86 -6.63
C VAL A 99 -22.88 -2.04 -5.18
N ASP A 100 -23.98 -2.79 -4.96
CA ASP A 100 -24.45 -3.12 -3.60
C ASP A 100 -23.31 -3.80 -2.81
N ALA A 101 -22.68 -4.79 -3.44
CA ALA A 101 -21.56 -5.53 -2.84
C ALA A 101 -20.36 -4.61 -2.51
N ALA A 102 -20.03 -3.68 -3.42
CA ALA A 102 -18.93 -2.74 -3.19
C ALA A 102 -19.24 -1.78 -2.02
N ILE A 103 -20.48 -1.30 -1.91
CA ILE A 103 -20.92 -0.43 -0.81
C ILE A 103 -20.84 -1.19 0.53
N ALA A 104 -21.38 -2.40 0.58
CA ALA A 104 -21.38 -3.24 1.78
C ALA A 104 -19.94 -3.51 2.27
N ALA A 105 -19.06 -3.89 1.35
CA ALA A 105 -17.64 -4.13 1.66
C ALA A 105 -16.94 -2.84 2.10
N ASN A 106 -17.22 -1.71 1.43
CA ASN A 106 -16.59 -0.42 1.76
C ASN A 106 -17.01 0.06 3.15
N ALA A 107 -18.28 -0.06 3.50
CA ALA A 107 -18.77 0.28 4.84
C ALA A 107 -18.09 -0.58 5.91
N ALA A 108 -17.94 -1.89 5.65
CA ALA A 108 -17.27 -2.81 6.57
C ALA A 108 -15.77 -2.47 6.69
N LEU A 109 -15.11 -2.10 5.58
CA LEU A 109 -13.70 -1.68 5.60
C LEU A 109 -13.49 -0.42 6.44
N GLY A 110 -14.46 0.49 6.50
CA GLY A 110 -14.39 1.66 7.38
C GLY A 110 -14.28 1.30 8.87
N LEU A 111 -14.84 0.15 9.25
CA LEU A 111 -14.70 -0.40 10.60
C LEU A 111 -13.39 -1.20 10.74
N MET A 112 -13.08 -2.05 9.75
CA MET A 112 -12.03 -3.06 9.83
C MET A 112 -10.62 -2.49 9.54
N GLU A 113 -10.56 -1.42 8.75
CA GLU A 113 -9.32 -0.74 8.36
C GLU A 113 -9.44 0.79 8.52
N PRO A 114 -9.76 1.29 9.75
CA PRO A 114 -9.91 2.73 9.95
C PRO A 114 -8.59 3.50 9.78
N THR A 115 -7.48 2.77 9.68
CA THR A 115 -6.18 3.36 9.38
C THR A 115 -6.11 3.91 7.96
N GLY A 116 -6.95 3.44 7.03
CA GLY A 116 -6.90 3.85 5.63
C GLY A 116 -8.13 4.57 5.12
N ASN A 117 -9.28 4.31 5.74
CA ASN A 117 -10.56 4.73 5.18
C ASN A 117 -11.65 4.87 6.24
N GLY A 118 -12.86 5.23 5.80
CA GLY A 118 -14.03 5.32 6.67
C GLY A 118 -15.04 6.34 6.19
N VAL A 119 -16.15 6.41 6.90
CA VAL A 119 -17.31 7.28 6.61
C VAL A 119 -16.89 8.77 6.49
N GLY A 120 -15.80 9.15 7.16
CA GLY A 120 -15.29 10.52 7.14
C GLY A 120 -14.32 10.83 6.00
N GLY A 121 -14.18 9.93 5.03
CA GLY A 121 -13.27 10.08 3.89
C GLY A 121 -13.92 10.41 2.57
N ASP A 122 -13.12 10.38 1.50
CA ASP A 122 -13.57 10.57 0.10
C ASP A 122 -13.65 9.24 -0.64
N LEU A 123 -14.46 9.22 -1.72
CA LEU A 123 -14.64 8.03 -2.54
C LEU A 123 -14.61 8.41 -4.03
N PHE A 124 -13.88 7.61 -4.83
CA PHE A 124 -13.93 7.64 -6.30
C PHE A 124 -14.28 6.25 -6.81
N ALA A 125 -15.02 6.21 -7.93
CA ALA A 125 -15.38 4.93 -8.53
C ALA A 125 -15.45 5.02 -10.06
N ILE A 126 -15.13 3.90 -10.72
CA ILE A 126 -15.45 3.66 -12.12
C ILE A 126 -16.33 2.41 -12.17
N VAL A 127 -17.47 2.51 -12.81
CA VAL A 127 -18.43 1.41 -12.97
C VAL A 127 -18.60 1.10 -14.45
N TRP A 128 -18.40 -0.15 -14.84
CA TRP A 128 -18.81 -0.67 -16.14
C TRP A 128 -20.24 -1.16 -16.04
N ASP A 129 -21.09 -0.63 -16.88
CA ASP A 129 -22.50 -1.06 -16.98
C ASP A 129 -22.70 -1.91 -18.25
N PRO A 130 -22.94 -3.21 -18.10
CA PRO A 130 -23.13 -4.10 -19.26
C PRO A 130 -24.40 -3.80 -20.05
N LYS A 131 -25.39 -3.14 -19.46
CA LYS A 131 -26.63 -2.76 -20.17
C LYS A 131 -26.40 -1.69 -21.21
N THR A 132 -25.52 -0.75 -20.90
CA THR A 132 -25.21 0.38 -21.81
C THR A 132 -23.89 0.19 -22.53
N ASN A 133 -23.06 -0.77 -22.11
CA ASN A 133 -21.70 -1.00 -22.58
C ASN A 133 -20.84 0.27 -22.41
N LYS A 134 -20.96 0.94 -21.25
CA LYS A 134 -20.26 2.20 -20.95
C LYS A 134 -19.62 2.18 -19.57
N LEU A 135 -18.59 2.98 -19.42
CA LEU A 135 -17.99 3.31 -18.14
C LEU A 135 -18.62 4.60 -17.58
N TYR A 136 -18.85 4.60 -16.30
CA TYR A 136 -19.35 5.76 -15.54
C TYR A 136 -18.38 6.06 -14.42
N GLY A 137 -17.90 7.31 -14.36
CA GLY A 137 -17.00 7.75 -13.30
C GLY A 137 -17.73 8.54 -12.24
N TYR A 138 -17.39 8.34 -10.97
CA TYR A 138 -17.94 9.15 -9.88
C TYR A 138 -16.82 9.76 -9.05
N ASN A 139 -16.90 11.08 -8.85
CA ASN A 139 -16.00 11.88 -8.04
C ASN A 139 -16.75 12.35 -6.79
N GLY A 140 -16.55 11.63 -5.67
CA GLY A 140 -17.13 11.97 -4.37
C GLY A 140 -16.18 12.78 -3.48
N SER A 141 -15.18 13.49 -4.05
CA SER A 141 -14.28 14.28 -3.22
C SER A 141 -14.98 15.51 -2.64
N GLY A 142 -14.72 15.76 -1.37
CA GLY A 142 -15.33 16.89 -0.68
C GLY A 142 -14.55 18.19 -0.85
N ARG A 143 -15.26 19.28 -0.59
CA ARG A 143 -14.72 20.65 -0.72
C ARG A 143 -14.17 21.15 0.60
N SER A 144 -13.23 22.08 0.52
CA SER A 144 -12.71 22.82 1.68
C SER A 144 -13.81 23.66 2.33
N PRO A 145 -13.73 23.91 3.63
CA PRO A 145 -14.72 24.78 4.32
C PRO A 145 -14.82 26.17 3.69
N LYS A 146 -16.03 26.66 3.52
CA LYS A 146 -16.32 27.97 2.91
C LYS A 146 -15.82 29.15 3.77
N SER A 147 -15.71 28.94 5.08
CA SER A 147 -15.27 29.99 6.01
C SER A 147 -13.75 30.03 6.22
N LEU A 148 -13.00 29.02 5.76
CA LEU A 148 -11.53 29.00 5.90
C LEU A 148 -10.91 29.62 4.63
N THR A 149 -10.06 30.61 4.82
CA THR A 149 -9.46 31.38 3.72
C THR A 149 -7.93 31.28 3.72
N LEU A 150 -7.31 31.59 2.58
CA LEU A 150 -5.86 31.69 2.48
C LEU A 150 -5.30 32.74 3.46
N ALA A 151 -6.03 33.84 3.65
CA ALA A 151 -5.66 34.90 4.60
C ALA A 151 -5.59 34.38 6.04
N GLU A 152 -6.48 33.46 6.41
CA GLU A 152 -6.47 32.85 7.74
C GLU A 152 -5.21 32.01 7.99
N PHE A 153 -4.78 31.24 6.99
CA PHE A 153 -3.50 30.49 7.08
C PHE A 153 -2.31 31.47 7.23
N GLN A 154 -2.32 32.55 6.46
CA GLN A 154 -1.27 33.59 6.52
C GLN A 154 -1.28 34.28 7.90
N ARG A 155 -2.45 34.63 8.44
CA ARG A 155 -2.60 35.23 9.77
C ARG A 155 -2.02 34.32 10.86
N ARG A 156 -2.14 32.99 10.68
CA ARG A 156 -1.55 32.00 11.61
C ARG A 156 -0.05 31.78 11.36
N GLY A 157 0.55 32.42 10.37
CA GLY A 157 1.97 32.27 10.03
C GLY A 157 2.32 30.93 9.39
N LEU A 158 1.32 30.23 8.84
CA LEU A 158 1.51 28.89 8.28
C LEU A 158 2.04 28.98 6.85
N LYS A 159 3.10 28.23 6.57
CA LYS A 159 3.68 28.08 5.22
C LYS A 159 3.05 26.89 4.49
N ASP A 160 2.57 25.92 5.24
CA ASP A 160 1.92 24.70 4.75
C ASP A 160 0.74 24.36 5.65
N ILE A 161 -0.22 23.63 5.12
CA ILE A 161 -1.36 23.16 5.91
C ILE A 161 -0.88 22.00 6.79
N PRO A 162 -1.17 22.04 8.10
CA PRO A 162 -0.78 20.93 8.98
C PRO A 162 -1.37 19.60 8.51
N PRO A 163 -0.63 18.49 8.67
CA PRO A 163 -1.13 17.18 8.20
C PRO A 163 -2.23 16.58 9.08
N THR A 164 -2.45 17.11 10.28
CA THR A 164 -3.46 16.60 11.22
C THR A 164 -4.16 17.76 11.92
N GLY A 165 -5.23 17.47 12.64
CA GLY A 165 -6.03 18.47 13.33
C GLY A 165 -7.14 19.04 12.45
N PRO A 166 -7.73 20.18 12.86
CA PRO A 166 -8.95 20.66 12.21
C PRO A 166 -8.77 21.38 10.86
N LEU A 167 -7.54 21.86 10.54
CA LEU A 167 -7.31 22.71 9.36
C LEU A 167 -7.27 21.95 8.03
N PRO A 168 -6.74 20.71 7.94
CA PRO A 168 -6.71 19.98 6.67
C PRO A 168 -8.02 19.28 6.32
N VAL A 169 -9.05 19.38 7.18
CA VAL A 169 -10.29 18.63 6.97
C VAL A 169 -11.11 19.27 5.83
N SER A 170 -11.52 18.45 4.87
CA SER A 170 -12.54 18.80 3.87
C SER A 170 -13.81 17.98 4.14
N VAL A 171 -14.90 18.35 3.50
CA VAL A 171 -16.18 17.66 3.65
C VAL A 171 -15.99 16.17 3.28
N PRO A 172 -16.42 15.20 4.09
CA PRO A 172 -16.35 13.79 3.69
C PRO A 172 -17.34 13.48 2.57
N GLY A 173 -16.89 12.78 1.54
CA GLY A 173 -17.72 12.48 0.37
C GLY A 173 -18.11 11.02 0.19
N ALA A 174 -17.64 10.13 1.07
CA ALA A 174 -17.86 8.68 0.90
C ALA A 174 -19.36 8.30 0.89
N VAL A 175 -20.12 8.83 1.86
CA VAL A 175 -21.56 8.53 1.96
C VAL A 175 -22.32 9.03 0.73
N ASP A 176 -22.01 10.22 0.25
CA ASP A 176 -22.59 10.76 -0.98
C ASP A 176 -22.34 9.81 -2.16
N GLY A 177 -21.10 9.32 -2.27
CA GLY A 177 -20.72 8.36 -3.32
C GLY A 177 -21.52 7.06 -3.22
N TRP A 178 -21.72 6.54 -2.00
CA TRP A 178 -22.56 5.33 -1.81
C TRP A 178 -23.96 5.55 -2.40
N PHE A 179 -24.63 6.65 -2.03
CA PHE A 179 -25.99 6.90 -2.48
C PHE A 179 -26.08 7.23 -3.97
N ALA A 180 -25.08 7.92 -4.53
CA ALA A 180 -25.04 8.19 -5.97
C ALA A 180 -24.88 6.89 -6.79
N LEU A 181 -23.95 6.03 -6.38
CA LEU A 181 -23.72 4.74 -7.05
C LEU A 181 -24.93 3.82 -6.90
N HIS A 182 -25.47 3.72 -5.69
CA HIS A 182 -26.63 2.89 -5.38
C HIS A 182 -27.86 3.35 -6.15
N GLY A 183 -28.14 4.64 -6.18
CA GLY A 183 -29.31 5.19 -6.88
C GLY A 183 -29.33 4.89 -8.37
N ARG A 184 -28.16 4.63 -8.97
CA ARG A 184 -28.04 4.33 -10.40
C ARG A 184 -27.94 2.82 -10.67
N PHE A 185 -27.25 2.08 -9.82
CA PHE A 185 -26.85 0.70 -10.10
C PHE A 185 -27.24 -0.31 -9.01
N GLY A 186 -27.72 0.16 -7.85
CA GLY A 186 -28.14 -0.72 -6.75
C GLY A 186 -29.39 -1.51 -7.07
N ARG A 187 -29.52 -2.68 -6.44
CA ARG A 187 -30.68 -3.57 -6.55
C ARG A 187 -31.32 -3.85 -5.20
N LYS A 188 -30.51 -3.83 -4.14
CA LYS A 188 -30.99 -4.09 -2.78
C LYS A 188 -31.26 -2.76 -2.06
N PRO A 189 -32.13 -2.75 -1.04
CA PRO A 189 -32.21 -1.56 -0.19
C PRO A 189 -30.88 -1.24 0.48
N MET A 190 -30.47 0.03 0.52
CA MET A 190 -29.23 0.48 1.16
C MET A 190 -29.08 -0.07 2.59
N ALA A 191 -30.18 -0.18 3.32
CA ALA A 191 -30.19 -0.72 4.68
C ALA A 191 -29.66 -2.18 4.72
N GLN A 192 -29.94 -2.97 3.68
CA GLN A 192 -29.42 -4.34 3.59
C GLN A 192 -27.92 -4.33 3.27
N ASP A 193 -27.46 -3.39 2.44
CA ASP A 193 -26.04 -3.26 2.11
C ASP A 193 -25.22 -2.85 3.34
N LEU A 194 -25.77 -1.98 4.21
CA LEU A 194 -25.07 -1.51 5.39
C LEU A 194 -25.17 -2.49 6.59
N ALA A 195 -26.13 -3.40 6.58
CA ALA A 195 -26.41 -4.30 7.70
C ALA A 195 -25.18 -5.13 8.15
N PRO A 196 -24.35 -5.71 7.25
CA PRO A 196 -23.16 -6.43 7.69
C PRO A 196 -22.17 -5.56 8.46
N ALA A 197 -21.93 -4.33 8.00
CA ALA A 197 -21.02 -3.40 8.68
C ALA A 197 -21.57 -3.00 10.05
N ILE A 198 -22.88 -2.74 10.14
CA ILE A 198 -23.57 -2.41 11.41
C ILE A 198 -23.42 -3.57 12.39
N ARG A 199 -23.66 -4.80 11.92
CA ARG A 199 -23.55 -6.01 12.75
C ARG A 199 -22.12 -6.17 13.30
N TYR A 200 -21.09 -6.11 12.43
CA TYR A 200 -19.71 -6.22 12.87
C TYR A 200 -19.28 -5.08 13.81
N ALA A 201 -19.81 -3.89 13.60
CA ALA A 201 -19.51 -2.75 14.50
C ALA A 201 -20.09 -2.98 15.91
N ARG A 202 -21.24 -3.63 16.02
CA ARG A 202 -21.86 -3.99 17.32
C ARG A 202 -21.21 -5.21 17.96
N GLU A 203 -21.04 -6.28 17.20
CA GLU A 203 -20.57 -7.57 17.70
C GLU A 203 -19.05 -7.62 17.84
N GLY A 204 -18.35 -6.90 16.96
CA GLY A 204 -16.89 -6.85 16.90
C GLY A 204 -16.31 -7.73 15.81
N HIS A 205 -15.04 -7.45 15.48
CA HIS A 205 -14.24 -8.26 14.57
C HIS A 205 -12.80 -8.35 15.08
N PRO A 206 -12.07 -9.43 14.81
CA PRO A 206 -10.66 -9.53 15.23
C PRO A 206 -9.78 -8.62 14.37
N VAL A 207 -8.93 -7.84 15.01
CA VAL A 207 -8.07 -6.87 14.31
C VAL A 207 -6.93 -7.60 13.59
N ALA A 208 -6.73 -7.31 12.32
CA ALA A 208 -5.65 -7.88 11.50
C ALA A 208 -4.28 -7.30 11.91
N GLU A 209 -3.22 -8.10 11.76
CA GLU A 209 -1.85 -7.75 12.19
C GLU A 209 -1.36 -6.42 11.58
N THR A 210 -1.53 -6.24 10.28
CA THR A 210 -1.09 -5.02 9.58
C THR A 210 -1.85 -3.79 10.10
N ILE A 211 -3.16 -3.95 10.34
CA ILE A 211 -3.99 -2.86 10.85
C ILE A 211 -3.60 -2.50 12.29
N ALA A 212 -3.37 -3.51 13.14
CA ALA A 212 -2.90 -3.28 14.52
C ALA A 212 -1.58 -2.49 14.51
N TYR A 213 -0.66 -2.84 13.61
CA TYR A 213 0.63 -2.15 13.46
C TYR A 213 0.45 -0.65 13.09
N TYR A 214 -0.36 -0.33 12.08
CA TYR A 214 -0.56 1.06 11.67
C TYR A 214 -1.38 1.84 12.70
N TRP A 215 -2.31 1.18 13.36
CA TRP A 215 -3.12 1.80 14.42
C TRP A 215 -2.23 2.23 15.60
N ASP A 216 -1.37 1.31 16.05
CA ASP A 216 -0.43 1.57 17.17
C ASP A 216 0.47 2.78 16.87
N ARG A 217 0.94 2.91 15.63
CA ARG A 217 1.75 4.06 15.21
C ARG A 217 0.94 5.37 15.16
N SER A 218 -0.37 5.28 15.01
CA SER A 218 -1.24 6.46 14.92
C SER A 218 -1.63 7.02 16.30
N VAL A 219 -1.76 6.14 17.31
CA VAL A 219 -2.24 6.55 18.65
C VAL A 219 -1.38 7.66 19.27
N PRO A 220 -0.04 7.55 19.35
CA PRO A 220 0.76 8.63 19.97
C PRO A 220 0.60 9.98 19.27
N ARG A 221 0.45 9.97 17.96
CA ARG A 221 0.35 11.18 17.13
C ARG A 221 -1.02 11.84 17.23
N LEU A 222 -2.10 11.03 17.31
CA LEU A 222 -3.46 11.52 17.17
C LEU A 222 -4.22 11.66 18.50
N SER A 223 -3.73 11.08 19.60
CA SER A 223 -4.37 11.13 20.92
C SER A 223 -4.51 12.54 21.49
N GLN A 224 -3.79 13.50 20.92
CA GLN A 224 -3.91 14.91 21.31
C GLN A 224 -5.21 15.56 20.83
N TYR A 225 -5.90 14.96 19.86
CA TYR A 225 -7.13 15.52 19.28
C TYR A 225 -8.35 15.00 20.02
N PRO A 226 -9.30 15.91 20.38
CA PRO A 226 -10.49 15.51 21.12
C PRO A 226 -11.29 14.40 20.44
N GLY A 227 -11.70 13.42 21.21
CA GLY A 227 -12.50 12.29 20.74
C GLY A 227 -11.72 11.13 20.15
N PHE A 228 -10.44 11.33 19.77
CA PHE A 228 -9.65 10.26 19.17
C PHE A 228 -9.40 9.13 20.17
N LYS A 229 -8.81 9.47 21.33
CA LYS A 229 -8.44 8.47 22.34
C LYS A 229 -9.68 7.71 22.84
N GLU A 230 -10.76 8.43 23.09
CA GLU A 230 -12.01 7.87 23.60
C GLU A 230 -12.67 6.88 22.63
N GLN A 231 -12.56 7.14 21.34
CA GLN A 231 -13.25 6.34 20.33
C GLN A 231 -12.36 5.32 19.60
N PHE A 232 -11.03 5.49 19.66
CA PHE A 232 -10.11 4.68 18.86
C PHE A 232 -9.01 4.00 19.67
N THR A 233 -9.17 3.90 21.01
CA THR A 233 -8.27 3.09 21.84
C THR A 233 -9.07 2.16 22.76
N LEU A 234 -8.42 1.06 23.18
CA LEU A 234 -8.89 0.16 24.23
C LEU A 234 -8.02 0.42 25.45
N ASP A 235 -8.62 1.00 26.51
CA ASP A 235 -7.89 1.40 27.72
C ASP A 235 -6.62 2.21 27.43
N GLY A 236 -6.69 3.07 26.43
CA GLY A 236 -5.61 3.97 26.06
C GLY A 236 -4.56 3.41 25.11
N HIS A 237 -4.68 2.17 24.67
CA HIS A 237 -3.79 1.57 23.68
C HIS A 237 -4.52 1.20 22.39
N ALA A 238 -3.79 1.08 21.30
CA ALA A 238 -4.33 0.58 20.03
C ALA A 238 -4.77 -0.88 20.17
N PRO A 239 -5.85 -1.29 19.52
CA PRO A 239 -6.21 -2.72 19.51
C PRO A 239 -5.05 -3.56 18.95
N ARG A 240 -4.76 -4.70 19.61
CA ARG A 240 -3.70 -5.62 19.21
C ARG A 240 -4.22 -6.64 18.18
N LYS A 241 -3.28 -7.26 17.46
CA LYS A 241 -3.59 -8.37 16.55
C LYS A 241 -4.47 -9.41 17.26
N GLY A 242 -5.62 -9.72 16.68
CA GLY A 242 -6.57 -10.70 17.18
C GLY A 242 -7.51 -10.17 18.26
N GLU A 243 -7.26 -8.99 18.84
CA GLU A 243 -8.19 -8.37 19.78
C GLU A 243 -9.52 -8.06 19.08
N LEU A 244 -10.62 -8.23 19.83
CA LEU A 244 -11.97 -7.98 19.31
C LEU A 244 -12.27 -6.47 19.38
N TRP A 245 -12.34 -5.84 18.22
CA TRP A 245 -12.66 -4.42 18.11
C TRP A 245 -14.15 -4.23 17.87
N LYS A 246 -14.79 -3.44 18.72
CA LYS A 246 -16.19 -3.02 18.59
C LYS A 246 -16.27 -1.51 18.45
N ASN A 247 -17.23 -1.03 17.68
CA ASN A 247 -17.45 0.41 17.51
C ASN A 247 -18.95 0.71 17.48
N PRO A 248 -19.62 0.68 18.64
CA PRO A 248 -21.06 0.93 18.71
C PRO A 248 -21.47 2.31 18.19
N ASN A 249 -20.58 3.32 18.32
CA ASN A 249 -20.84 4.65 17.77
C ASN A 249 -20.95 4.61 16.24
N LEU A 250 -20.01 3.91 15.59
CA LEU A 250 -20.06 3.73 14.13
C LEU A 250 -21.30 2.92 13.73
N ALA A 251 -21.67 1.90 14.49
CA ALA A 251 -22.88 1.13 14.24
C ALA A 251 -24.13 2.04 14.24
N ASN A 252 -24.21 2.94 15.22
CA ASN A 252 -25.33 3.88 15.33
C ASN A 252 -25.31 4.89 14.17
N THR A 253 -24.13 5.39 13.78
CA THR A 253 -23.99 6.28 12.61
C THR A 253 -24.47 5.57 11.32
N LEU A 254 -24.00 4.35 11.10
CA LEU A 254 -24.41 3.58 9.91
C LEU A 254 -25.92 3.25 9.93
N GLN A 255 -26.47 3.00 11.14
CA GLN A 255 -27.91 2.76 11.27
C GLN A 255 -28.72 4.01 10.89
N GLN A 256 -28.31 5.19 11.38
CA GLN A 256 -28.95 6.46 11.01
C GLN A 256 -28.89 6.69 9.49
N ILE A 257 -27.76 6.36 8.86
CA ILE A 257 -27.60 6.46 7.39
C ILE A 257 -28.52 5.46 6.68
N ALA A 258 -28.61 4.22 7.19
CA ALA A 258 -29.48 3.16 6.63
C ALA A 258 -30.96 3.55 6.68
N ASP A 259 -31.39 4.15 7.78
CA ASP A 259 -32.79 4.51 8.04
C ASP A 259 -33.21 5.82 7.37
N GLY A 260 -32.32 6.84 7.41
CA GLY A 260 -32.64 8.20 6.96
C GLY A 260 -31.99 8.62 5.65
N GLY A 261 -31.22 7.72 5.04
CA GLY A 261 -30.60 7.96 3.74
C GLY A 261 -29.45 8.98 3.80
N ARG A 262 -29.08 9.47 2.62
CA ARG A 262 -28.00 10.42 2.43
C ARG A 262 -28.14 11.66 3.34
N ASP A 263 -29.33 12.18 3.45
CA ASP A 263 -29.59 13.41 4.18
C ASP A 263 -29.43 13.24 5.70
N ALA A 264 -29.58 12.02 6.23
CA ALA A 264 -29.26 11.75 7.64
C ALA A 264 -27.79 12.12 7.95
N PHE A 265 -26.88 11.85 7.01
CA PHE A 265 -25.46 12.21 7.18
C PHE A 265 -25.21 13.70 6.94
N TYR A 266 -25.70 14.24 5.82
CA TYR A 266 -25.31 15.59 5.38
C TYR A 266 -26.18 16.72 5.93
N LYS A 267 -27.42 16.43 6.34
CA LYS A 267 -28.38 17.46 6.82
C LYS A 267 -28.97 17.11 8.19
N GLY A 268 -28.73 15.89 8.67
CA GLY A 268 -29.24 15.38 9.94
C GLY A 268 -28.36 15.77 11.14
N GLU A 269 -28.55 15.02 12.21
CA GLU A 269 -27.83 15.24 13.48
C GLU A 269 -26.33 14.98 13.35
N ILE A 270 -25.94 14.05 12.47
CA ILE A 270 -24.52 13.78 12.19
C ILE A 270 -23.82 15.07 11.72
N ALA A 271 -24.41 15.77 10.75
CA ALA A 271 -23.85 17.05 10.25
C ALA A 271 -23.79 18.13 11.33
N ARG A 272 -24.83 18.23 12.16
CA ARG A 272 -24.85 19.20 13.28
C ARG A 272 -23.74 18.91 14.29
N THR A 273 -23.57 17.63 14.65
CA THR A 273 -22.52 17.18 15.57
C THR A 273 -21.13 17.54 15.03
N ILE A 274 -20.88 17.25 13.73
CA ILE A 274 -19.60 17.57 13.08
C ILE A 274 -19.36 19.10 13.13
N GLY A 275 -20.33 19.91 12.71
CA GLY A 275 -20.20 21.37 12.71
C GLY A 275 -19.94 21.95 14.09
N ALA A 276 -20.71 21.53 15.10
CA ALA A 276 -20.51 21.94 16.49
C ALA A 276 -19.13 21.55 17.02
N TYR A 277 -18.69 20.31 16.71
CA TYR A 277 -17.39 19.82 17.14
C TYR A 277 -16.25 20.66 16.53
N PHE A 278 -16.30 20.96 15.22
CA PHE A 278 -15.26 21.78 14.58
C PHE A 278 -15.24 23.22 15.15
N LYS A 279 -16.41 23.81 15.35
CA LYS A 279 -16.53 25.14 15.96
C LYS A 279 -15.87 25.17 17.35
N ALA A 280 -16.11 24.14 18.17
CA ALA A 280 -15.56 24.06 19.53
C ALA A 280 -14.04 23.81 19.54
N ASN A 281 -13.48 23.24 18.46
CA ASN A 281 -12.07 22.81 18.42
C ASN A 281 -11.22 23.60 17.41
N GLY A 282 -11.62 24.85 17.12
CA GLY A 282 -10.83 25.77 16.29
C GLY A 282 -10.79 25.43 14.79
N GLY A 283 -11.73 24.61 14.35
CA GLY A 283 -11.89 24.22 12.95
C GLY A 283 -12.92 25.09 12.23
N PHE A 284 -13.07 24.83 10.94
CA PHE A 284 -13.89 25.65 10.05
C PHE A 284 -14.99 24.88 9.33
N LEU A 285 -14.98 23.54 9.41
CA LEU A 285 -16.01 22.72 8.77
C LEU A 285 -17.34 22.95 9.48
N SER A 286 -18.34 23.37 8.71
CA SER A 286 -19.65 23.77 9.26
C SER A 286 -20.77 22.82 8.80
N TYR A 287 -21.93 22.94 9.44
CA TYR A 287 -23.15 22.28 9.00
C TYR A 287 -23.47 22.63 7.53
N GLU A 288 -23.33 23.92 7.17
CA GLU A 288 -23.64 24.42 5.82
C GLU A 288 -22.70 23.83 4.75
N ASP A 289 -21.44 23.58 5.11
CA ASP A 289 -20.51 22.90 4.21
C ASP A 289 -20.97 21.46 3.92
N LEU A 290 -21.37 20.74 4.98
CA LEU A 290 -21.90 19.39 4.86
C LEU A 290 -23.21 19.38 4.08
N ALA A 291 -24.18 20.22 4.49
CA ALA A 291 -25.53 20.25 3.88
C ALA A 291 -25.51 20.59 2.38
N SER A 292 -24.50 21.37 1.95
CA SER A 292 -24.37 21.76 0.53
C SER A 292 -23.48 20.80 -0.25
N HIS A 293 -22.93 19.75 0.36
CA HIS A 293 -22.05 18.81 -0.36
C HIS A 293 -22.78 18.05 -1.45
N GLN A 294 -22.11 17.89 -2.58
CA GLN A 294 -22.56 17.07 -3.69
C GLN A 294 -21.33 16.64 -4.50
N GLY A 295 -21.19 15.34 -4.70
CA GLY A 295 -20.21 14.78 -5.63
C GLY A 295 -20.71 14.93 -7.07
N GLU A 296 -19.99 14.38 -8.01
CA GLU A 296 -20.35 14.55 -9.43
C GLU A 296 -20.03 13.31 -10.26
N TRP A 297 -20.90 13.04 -11.23
CA TRP A 297 -20.62 12.08 -12.29
C TRP A 297 -19.65 12.76 -13.27
N VAL A 298 -18.56 12.05 -13.61
CA VAL A 298 -17.54 12.55 -14.54
C VAL A 298 -17.30 11.49 -15.61
N GLU A 299 -16.98 11.96 -16.83
CA GLU A 299 -16.62 11.03 -17.91
C GLU A 299 -15.18 10.54 -17.68
N PRO A 300 -14.94 9.22 -17.56
CA PRO A 300 -13.59 8.70 -17.52
C PRO A 300 -12.81 9.05 -18.79
N VAL A 301 -11.51 9.20 -18.67
CA VAL A 301 -10.62 9.52 -19.78
C VAL A 301 -9.63 8.38 -19.98
N SER A 302 -9.17 8.17 -21.21
CA SER A 302 -8.31 7.03 -21.50
C SER A 302 -7.11 7.38 -22.38
N THR A 303 -6.16 6.45 -22.38
CA THR A 303 -5.16 6.36 -23.43
C THR A 303 -5.07 4.91 -23.90
N ASN A 304 -4.79 4.71 -25.18
CA ASN A 304 -4.46 3.38 -25.68
C ASN A 304 -3.01 3.08 -25.36
N TYR A 305 -2.74 1.94 -24.73
CA TYR A 305 -1.39 1.45 -24.44
C TYR A 305 -1.28 0.03 -25.01
N ARG A 306 -0.58 -0.09 -26.14
CA ARG A 306 -0.30 -1.40 -26.78
C ARG A 306 -1.56 -2.23 -27.04
N GLY A 307 -2.63 -1.59 -27.51
CA GLY A 307 -3.89 -2.25 -27.86
C GLY A 307 -4.89 -2.36 -26.69
N TYR A 308 -4.57 -1.82 -25.52
CA TYR A 308 -5.48 -1.75 -24.37
C TYR A 308 -5.83 -0.31 -24.08
N ASP A 309 -7.11 -0.01 -23.88
CA ASP A 309 -7.55 1.31 -23.46
C ASP A 309 -7.57 1.35 -21.93
N VAL A 310 -6.72 2.21 -21.38
CA VAL A 310 -6.58 2.37 -19.93
C VAL A 310 -7.33 3.63 -19.52
N TRP A 311 -8.27 3.48 -18.60
CA TRP A 311 -9.22 4.50 -18.17
C TRP A 311 -8.94 4.96 -16.77
N GLU A 312 -9.04 6.27 -16.53
CA GLU A 312 -8.86 6.92 -15.24
C GLU A 312 -9.88 8.05 -15.10
N LEU A 313 -10.03 8.58 -13.88
CA LEU A 313 -10.85 9.78 -13.69
C LEU A 313 -10.02 11.04 -13.97
N PRO A 314 -10.66 12.09 -14.53
CA PRO A 314 -9.99 13.37 -14.76
C PRO A 314 -9.65 14.08 -13.43
N PRO A 315 -8.88 15.18 -13.45
CA PRO A 315 -8.66 16.00 -12.26
C PRO A 315 -9.99 16.44 -11.59
N ASN A 316 -10.00 16.65 -10.29
CA ASN A 316 -8.91 16.84 -9.31
C ASN A 316 -8.16 15.55 -8.89
N SER A 317 -8.49 14.40 -9.44
CA SER A 317 -7.74 13.15 -9.27
C SER A 317 -6.37 13.22 -9.97
N GLN A 318 -5.44 12.32 -9.58
CA GLN A 318 -4.16 12.19 -10.28
C GLN A 318 -4.13 11.06 -11.31
N GLY A 319 -5.28 10.48 -11.67
CA GLY A 319 -5.33 9.32 -12.57
C GLY A 319 -4.60 9.54 -13.89
N ILE A 320 -4.74 10.73 -14.48
CA ILE A 320 -4.08 11.03 -15.75
C ILE A 320 -2.55 11.00 -15.68
N ALA A 321 -1.93 11.04 -14.49
CA ALA A 321 -0.49 10.85 -14.38
C ALA A 321 -0.09 9.41 -14.77
N ALA A 322 -0.93 8.43 -14.47
CA ALA A 322 -0.71 7.06 -14.93
C ALA A 322 -0.79 6.98 -16.47
N LEU A 323 -1.79 7.64 -17.06
CA LEU A 323 -1.93 7.68 -18.52
C LEU A 323 -0.72 8.36 -19.19
N GLN A 324 -0.22 9.46 -18.60
CA GLN A 324 1.00 10.14 -19.09
C GLN A 324 2.21 9.21 -19.00
N MET A 325 2.38 8.51 -17.87
CA MET A 325 3.50 7.56 -17.70
C MET A 325 3.43 6.45 -18.75
N LEU A 326 2.26 5.86 -18.98
CA LEU A 326 2.08 4.83 -20.00
C LEU A 326 2.46 5.35 -21.39
N ASN A 327 2.00 6.53 -21.74
CA ASN A 327 2.33 7.14 -23.04
C ASN A 327 3.83 7.40 -23.21
N ILE A 328 4.51 7.82 -22.14
CA ILE A 328 5.97 8.01 -22.16
C ILE A 328 6.66 6.65 -22.34
N LEU A 329 6.25 5.65 -21.53
CA LEU A 329 6.87 4.32 -21.50
C LEU A 329 6.62 3.51 -22.78
N GLU A 330 5.53 3.76 -23.49
CA GLU A 330 5.16 3.04 -24.73
C GLU A 330 6.26 3.08 -25.79
N GLY A 331 7.11 4.12 -25.77
CA GLY A 331 8.22 4.26 -26.72
C GLY A 331 9.42 3.36 -26.47
N TYR A 332 9.41 2.53 -25.40
CA TYR A 332 10.50 1.62 -25.05
C TYR A 332 10.06 0.17 -25.23
N ASP A 333 11.01 -0.67 -25.67
CA ASP A 333 10.76 -2.11 -25.87
C ASP A 333 11.03 -2.90 -24.59
N PHE A 334 10.01 -3.08 -23.77
CA PHE A 334 10.12 -3.81 -22.50
C PHE A 334 10.38 -5.32 -22.67
N SER A 335 10.21 -5.87 -23.87
CA SER A 335 10.60 -7.28 -24.12
C SER A 335 12.11 -7.49 -23.98
N LYS A 336 12.89 -6.41 -24.15
CA LYS A 336 14.36 -6.41 -24.03
C LYS A 336 14.86 -5.92 -22.67
N ILE A 337 13.95 -5.44 -21.83
CA ILE A 337 14.28 -4.86 -20.52
C ILE A 337 13.73 -5.79 -19.44
N GLY A 338 14.62 -6.44 -18.70
CA GLY A 338 14.22 -7.38 -17.65
C GLY A 338 13.42 -6.70 -16.53
N PHE A 339 12.34 -7.34 -16.11
CA PHE A 339 11.53 -6.83 -14.99
C PHE A 339 12.40 -6.69 -13.73
N GLY A 340 12.36 -5.52 -13.12
CA GLY A 340 13.15 -5.21 -11.92
C GLY A 340 14.60 -4.84 -12.18
N SER A 341 15.03 -4.84 -13.45
CA SER A 341 16.41 -4.41 -13.81
C SER A 341 16.61 -2.92 -13.52
N THR A 342 17.86 -2.48 -13.54
CA THR A 342 18.23 -1.06 -13.38
C THR A 342 17.52 -0.20 -14.42
N GLU A 343 17.49 -0.65 -15.66
CA GLU A 343 16.85 0.04 -16.80
C GLU A 343 15.34 0.17 -16.57
N HIS A 344 14.70 -0.91 -16.11
CA HIS A 344 13.27 -0.92 -15.80
C HIS A 344 12.94 0.12 -14.71
N VAL A 345 13.66 0.06 -13.58
CA VAL A 345 13.46 0.99 -12.45
C VAL A 345 13.76 2.43 -12.88
N HIS A 346 14.82 2.62 -13.67
CA HIS A 346 15.21 3.92 -14.20
C HIS A 346 14.10 4.55 -15.04
N LEU A 347 13.62 3.82 -16.06
CA LEU A 347 12.59 4.32 -16.98
C LEU A 347 11.29 4.68 -16.24
N PHE A 348 10.85 3.81 -15.33
CA PHE A 348 9.65 4.09 -14.52
C PHE A 348 9.82 5.33 -13.66
N THR A 349 11.00 5.47 -13.03
CA THR A 349 11.30 6.63 -12.18
C THR A 349 11.32 7.92 -13.00
N GLU A 350 11.96 7.90 -14.16
CA GLU A 350 12.05 9.09 -15.01
C GLU A 350 10.68 9.49 -15.59
N ALA A 351 9.91 8.52 -16.07
CA ALA A 351 8.54 8.77 -16.55
C ALA A 351 7.68 9.35 -15.42
N LYS A 352 7.81 8.79 -14.20
CA LYS A 352 7.11 9.30 -13.01
C LYS A 352 7.50 10.74 -12.69
N LYS A 353 8.81 11.08 -12.70
CA LYS A 353 9.28 12.45 -12.45
C LYS A 353 8.62 13.43 -13.42
N LEU A 354 8.59 13.08 -14.71
CA LEU A 354 8.01 13.93 -15.75
C LEU A 354 6.50 14.12 -15.55
N ALA A 355 5.75 13.03 -15.36
CA ALA A 355 4.31 13.10 -15.13
C ALA A 355 3.97 13.85 -13.83
N PHE A 356 4.80 13.67 -12.77
CA PHE A 356 4.56 14.33 -11.48
C PHE A 356 4.90 15.82 -11.51
N ALA A 357 5.83 16.24 -12.36
CA ALA A 357 6.07 17.67 -12.61
C ALA A 357 4.82 18.31 -13.24
N ASP A 358 4.21 17.64 -14.22
CA ASP A 358 2.97 18.10 -14.83
C ASP A 358 1.82 18.10 -13.82
N ARG A 359 1.74 17.03 -12.99
CA ARG A 359 0.75 16.93 -11.91
C ARG A 359 0.84 18.13 -10.97
N ALA A 360 2.04 18.46 -10.53
CA ALA A 360 2.26 19.58 -9.61
C ALA A 360 1.81 20.91 -10.20
N ARG A 361 1.91 21.06 -11.53
CA ARG A 361 1.58 22.32 -12.20
C ARG A 361 0.11 22.45 -12.60
N PHE A 362 -0.53 21.34 -13.01
CA PHE A 362 -1.81 21.41 -13.72
C PHE A 362 -2.99 20.77 -13.00
N TYR A 363 -2.75 19.81 -12.06
CA TYR A 363 -3.87 19.04 -11.51
C TYR A 363 -4.49 19.78 -10.32
N ALA A 364 -5.75 20.13 -10.47
CA ALA A 364 -6.51 20.90 -9.48
C ALA A 364 -8.00 20.71 -9.74
N ASP A 365 -8.84 21.31 -8.92
CA ASP A 365 -10.28 21.36 -9.13
C ASP A 365 -10.58 22.07 -10.46
N PRO A 366 -11.14 21.37 -11.47
CA PRO A 366 -11.41 21.97 -12.77
C PRO A 366 -12.44 23.10 -12.73
N ALA A 367 -13.30 23.16 -11.69
CA ALA A 367 -14.24 24.27 -11.51
C ALA A 367 -13.52 25.59 -11.21
N PHE A 368 -12.28 25.53 -10.70
CA PHE A 368 -11.46 26.71 -10.39
C PHE A 368 -10.41 26.94 -11.48
N GLN A 369 -9.77 25.88 -11.95
CA GLN A 369 -8.76 26.00 -13.02
C GLN A 369 -8.69 24.69 -13.82
N PRO A 370 -9.27 24.65 -15.01
CA PRO A 370 -9.23 23.44 -15.85
C PRO A 370 -7.82 23.14 -16.35
N ALA A 371 -7.43 21.88 -16.28
CA ALA A 371 -6.17 21.39 -16.83
C ALA A 371 -6.29 21.20 -18.35
N PRO A 372 -5.20 21.37 -19.13
CA PRO A 372 -5.21 21.09 -20.57
C PRO A 372 -5.16 19.58 -20.83
N LEU A 373 -6.22 18.88 -20.45
CA LEU A 373 -6.30 17.43 -20.33
C LEU A 373 -5.91 16.71 -21.64
N ALA A 374 -6.56 17.08 -22.75
CA ALA A 374 -6.32 16.43 -24.04
C ALA A 374 -4.83 16.51 -24.44
N LYS A 375 -4.18 17.65 -24.18
CA LYS A 375 -2.75 17.82 -24.46
C LYS A 375 -1.90 16.93 -23.55
N LEU A 376 -2.20 16.93 -22.24
CA LEU A 376 -1.40 16.20 -21.25
C LEU A 376 -1.34 14.69 -21.55
N ILE A 377 -2.44 14.10 -22.04
CA ILE A 377 -2.51 12.67 -22.34
C ILE A 377 -2.27 12.34 -23.83
N SER A 378 -1.85 13.33 -24.65
CA SER A 378 -1.57 13.08 -26.06
C SER A 378 -0.23 12.34 -26.26
N LYS A 379 -0.16 11.54 -27.32
CA LYS A 379 1.07 10.82 -27.71
C LYS A 379 2.20 11.78 -28.10
N ASP A 380 1.86 12.89 -28.76
CA ASP A 380 2.83 13.92 -29.16
C ASP A 380 3.49 14.56 -27.94
N TYR A 381 2.70 14.91 -26.93
CA TYR A 381 3.24 15.46 -25.68
C TYR A 381 4.12 14.43 -24.97
N ALA A 382 3.68 13.19 -24.94
CA ALA A 382 4.47 12.11 -24.34
C ALA A 382 5.81 11.90 -25.07
N ALA A 383 5.82 12.03 -26.41
CA ALA A 383 7.08 11.95 -27.18
C ALA A 383 8.04 13.07 -26.79
N GLN A 384 7.53 14.31 -26.62
CA GLN A 384 8.33 15.44 -26.16
C GLN A 384 8.91 15.19 -24.75
N ARG A 385 8.08 14.64 -23.84
CA ARG A 385 8.53 14.35 -22.48
C ARG A 385 9.54 13.20 -22.47
N ARG A 386 9.32 12.14 -23.26
CA ARG A 386 10.22 10.99 -23.40
C ARG A 386 11.61 11.43 -23.89
N ALA A 387 11.70 12.40 -24.77
CA ALA A 387 12.97 12.91 -25.31
C ALA A 387 13.87 13.53 -24.23
N LEU A 388 13.33 13.84 -23.05
CA LEU A 388 14.11 14.34 -21.92
C LEU A 388 14.81 13.24 -21.13
N ILE A 389 14.41 11.97 -21.30
CA ILE A 389 14.98 10.83 -20.57
C ILE A 389 16.28 10.40 -21.21
N SER A 390 17.36 10.38 -20.42
CA SER A 390 18.66 9.80 -20.80
C SER A 390 18.79 8.44 -20.12
N MET A 391 19.23 7.42 -20.84
CA MET A 391 19.49 6.10 -20.25
C MET A 391 20.76 6.07 -19.40
N ASP A 392 21.65 7.04 -19.58
CA ASP A 392 22.96 7.07 -18.91
C ASP A 392 22.94 7.80 -17.56
N LYS A 393 21.94 8.65 -17.33
CA LYS A 393 21.90 9.46 -16.11
C LYS A 393 20.47 9.86 -15.73
N ALA A 394 20.19 9.89 -14.44
CA ALA A 394 18.92 10.35 -13.90
C ALA A 394 18.76 11.87 -14.05
N LEU A 395 17.56 12.33 -14.35
CA LEU A 395 17.19 13.75 -14.30
C LEU A 395 17.34 14.25 -12.86
N LYS A 396 18.18 15.28 -12.67
CA LYS A 396 18.38 15.88 -11.34
C LYS A 396 17.18 16.72 -10.93
N GLU A 397 16.69 17.54 -11.83
CA GLU A 397 15.52 18.40 -11.62
C GLU A 397 14.60 18.32 -12.82
N VAL A 398 13.31 18.26 -12.54
CA VAL A 398 12.27 18.32 -13.57
C VAL A 398 11.39 19.53 -13.26
N GLN A 399 11.49 20.55 -14.07
CA GLN A 399 10.62 21.71 -13.94
C GLN A 399 9.20 21.38 -14.40
N PRO A 400 8.19 21.92 -13.80
CA PRO A 400 8.15 22.77 -12.61
C PRO A 400 7.69 22.04 -11.34
N GLY A 401 8.24 22.43 -10.22
CA GLY A 401 7.72 22.12 -8.91
C GLY A 401 8.24 20.84 -8.26
N THR A 402 8.78 21.00 -7.06
CA THR A 402 9.19 19.89 -6.21
C THR A 402 7.95 19.40 -5.47
N PRO A 403 7.40 18.23 -5.82
CA PRO A 403 6.33 17.70 -4.97
C PRO A 403 6.95 17.34 -3.62
N LYS A 404 6.33 17.76 -2.54
CA LYS A 404 6.64 17.24 -1.22
C LYS A 404 6.61 15.73 -1.30
N GLN A 405 7.61 15.09 -0.74
CA GLN A 405 7.62 13.64 -0.59
C GLN A 405 6.35 13.23 0.16
N LEU A 406 5.56 12.37 -0.46
CA LEU A 406 4.40 11.78 0.18
C LEU A 406 4.90 10.82 1.26
N GLU A 407 4.94 11.30 2.50
CA GLU A 407 5.20 10.46 3.65
C GLU A 407 3.89 9.77 4.04
N GLU A 408 3.88 8.45 3.94
CA GLU A 408 2.86 7.52 4.44
C GLU A 408 1.39 7.97 4.28
N GLY A 409 0.80 7.72 3.11
CA GLY A 409 -0.66 7.72 2.93
C GLY A 409 -1.18 6.29 2.96
N ASP A 410 -2.32 6.06 3.58
CA ASP A 410 -3.01 4.78 3.57
C ASP A 410 -4.37 4.93 2.88
N THR A 411 -4.81 3.87 2.20
CA THR A 411 -5.98 3.93 1.32
C THR A 411 -6.47 2.51 1.08
N ILE A 412 -7.78 2.31 1.02
CA ILE A 412 -8.32 1.02 0.57
C ILE A 412 -8.78 1.10 -0.90
N TYR A 413 -8.62 0.00 -1.60
CA TYR A 413 -9.08 -0.19 -2.96
C TYR A 413 -9.77 -1.55 -3.07
N MET A 414 -10.83 -1.59 -3.88
CA MET A 414 -11.53 -2.85 -4.12
C MET A 414 -12.03 -2.95 -5.56
N THR A 415 -12.21 -4.18 -6.02
CA THR A 415 -12.88 -4.50 -7.27
C THR A 415 -13.96 -5.55 -7.03
N VAL A 416 -15.09 -5.38 -7.70
CA VAL A 416 -16.21 -6.31 -7.60
C VAL A 416 -16.78 -6.54 -9.00
N ALA A 417 -17.18 -7.78 -9.29
CA ALA A 417 -17.89 -8.12 -10.53
C ALA A 417 -19.04 -9.08 -10.20
N ASP A 418 -20.19 -8.83 -10.78
CA ASP A 418 -21.36 -9.71 -10.61
C ASP A 418 -21.60 -10.61 -11.83
N ALA A 419 -22.59 -11.50 -11.70
CA ALA A 419 -22.96 -12.47 -12.73
C ALA A 419 -23.50 -11.85 -14.02
N ASP A 420 -24.04 -10.64 -13.95
CA ASP A 420 -24.58 -9.92 -15.11
C ASP A 420 -23.49 -9.16 -15.86
N GLY A 421 -22.25 -9.18 -15.36
CA GLY A 421 -21.11 -8.52 -15.98
C GLY A 421 -20.90 -7.08 -15.57
N MET A 422 -21.63 -6.57 -14.56
CA MET A 422 -21.33 -5.26 -13.98
C MET A 422 -20.02 -5.33 -13.23
N MET A 423 -19.20 -4.32 -13.38
CA MET A 423 -17.88 -4.26 -12.75
C MET A 423 -17.65 -2.93 -12.06
N VAL A 424 -17.09 -2.99 -10.84
CA VAL A 424 -16.84 -1.80 -10.02
C VAL A 424 -15.35 -1.76 -9.66
N SER A 425 -14.71 -0.62 -9.92
CA SER A 425 -13.39 -0.23 -9.42
C SER A 425 -13.64 0.92 -8.44
N LEU A 426 -13.45 0.68 -7.14
CA LEU A 426 -13.77 1.65 -6.09
C LEU A 426 -12.58 1.86 -5.17
N ILE A 427 -12.29 3.13 -4.88
CA ILE A 427 -11.20 3.53 -3.98
C ILE A 427 -11.75 4.54 -2.97
N GLN A 428 -11.34 4.38 -1.70
CA GLN A 428 -11.81 5.23 -0.62
C GLN A 428 -10.66 5.51 0.34
N SER A 429 -10.61 6.72 0.88
CA SER A 429 -9.43 7.12 1.66
C SER A 429 -9.74 8.27 2.61
N ASN A 430 -9.12 8.20 3.79
CA ASN A 430 -8.98 9.35 4.71
C ASN A 430 -7.70 10.14 4.42
N TYR A 431 -6.90 9.75 3.45
CA TYR A 431 -5.61 10.24 2.97
C TYR A 431 -4.44 9.75 3.84
N ARG A 432 -4.10 10.40 4.97
CA ARG A 432 -3.06 9.87 5.88
C ARG A 432 -3.65 8.86 6.84
N GLY A 433 -2.82 7.99 7.39
CA GLY A 433 -3.25 6.97 8.35
C GLY A 433 -4.10 7.54 9.48
N MET A 434 -5.35 7.12 9.57
CA MET A 434 -6.38 7.61 10.48
C MET A 434 -6.69 9.12 10.30
N GLY A 435 -6.48 9.64 9.07
CA GLY A 435 -6.88 10.99 8.69
C GLY A 435 -6.35 12.09 9.60
N SER A 436 -7.20 13.09 9.82
CA SER A 436 -6.87 14.27 10.62
C SER A 436 -6.74 14.01 12.13
N GLY A 437 -7.22 12.85 12.60
CA GLY A 437 -7.37 12.58 14.03
C GLY A 437 -8.61 13.20 14.65
N MET A 438 -9.34 14.02 13.90
CA MET A 438 -10.56 14.68 14.39
C MET A 438 -11.72 13.69 14.39
N ALA A 439 -12.16 13.28 15.58
CA ALA A 439 -13.17 12.25 15.80
C ALA A 439 -14.36 12.82 16.59
N PRO A 440 -15.39 13.36 15.91
CA PRO A 440 -16.53 13.94 16.62
C PRO A 440 -17.19 12.94 17.56
N PRO A 441 -17.56 13.37 18.78
CA PRO A 441 -18.04 12.44 19.81
C PRO A 441 -19.31 11.72 19.39
N GLY A 442 -19.38 10.42 19.70
CA GLY A 442 -20.55 9.58 19.45
C GLY A 442 -20.75 9.15 18.01
N LEU A 443 -19.86 9.56 17.08
CA LEU A 443 -20.04 9.21 15.66
C LEU A 443 -19.21 7.98 15.22
N GLY A 444 -18.12 7.67 15.92
CA GLY A 444 -17.35 6.44 15.69
C GLY A 444 -16.50 6.43 14.42
N PHE A 445 -16.23 7.60 13.82
CA PHE A 445 -15.35 7.72 12.64
C PHE A 445 -14.47 8.95 12.73
N ILE A 446 -13.42 8.96 11.92
CA ILE A 446 -12.41 10.04 11.87
C ILE A 446 -12.59 10.79 10.55
N LEU A 447 -12.46 12.12 10.59
CA LEU A 447 -12.51 12.96 9.39
C LEU A 447 -11.17 12.92 8.64
N GLN A 448 -11.24 12.95 7.33
CA GLN A 448 -10.09 12.97 6.42
C GLN A 448 -9.24 14.24 6.59
N ASP A 449 -8.00 14.18 6.11
CA ASP A 449 -7.08 15.32 6.11
C ASP A 449 -6.64 15.74 4.70
N ARG A 450 -7.51 15.52 3.71
CA ARG A 450 -7.19 15.72 2.30
C ARG A 450 -6.85 17.18 1.96
N GLY A 451 -7.37 18.15 2.73
CA GLY A 451 -7.06 19.57 2.55
C GLY A 451 -5.57 19.90 2.70
N GLU A 452 -4.78 19.04 3.36
CA GLU A 452 -3.32 19.18 3.40
C GLU A 452 -2.72 19.27 1.98
N MET A 453 -3.40 18.67 0.99
CA MET A 453 -2.90 18.63 -0.39
C MET A 453 -2.92 19.98 -1.10
N PHE A 454 -3.64 20.99 -0.58
CA PHE A 454 -3.61 22.33 -1.14
C PHE A 454 -2.25 23.02 -0.94
N VAL A 455 -1.94 23.96 -1.82
CA VAL A 455 -0.77 24.83 -1.75
C VAL A 455 -1.19 26.21 -1.21
N LEU A 456 -0.44 26.77 -0.25
CA LEU A 456 -0.75 28.10 0.30
C LEU A 456 -0.14 29.22 -0.54
N LYS A 457 -0.39 29.16 -1.87
CA LYS A 457 0.03 30.17 -2.87
C LYS A 457 -1.19 30.56 -3.70
N LYS A 458 -1.49 31.86 -3.75
CA LYS A 458 -2.68 32.42 -4.41
C LYS A 458 -2.80 32.01 -5.87
N ASP A 459 -1.74 32.11 -6.64
CA ASP A 459 -1.76 31.94 -8.10
C ASP A 459 -1.40 30.52 -8.55
N HIS A 460 -1.38 29.56 -7.61
CA HIS A 460 -1.13 28.17 -7.94
C HIS A 460 -2.46 27.48 -8.32
N PRO A 461 -2.51 26.65 -9.38
CA PRO A 461 -3.76 25.96 -9.74
C PRO A 461 -4.42 25.23 -8.57
N ASN A 462 -3.63 24.53 -7.75
CA ASN A 462 -4.10 23.86 -6.53
C ASN A 462 -3.93 24.75 -5.30
N GLY A 463 -3.95 26.10 -5.48
CA GLY A 463 -3.93 27.06 -4.36
C GLY A 463 -5.19 26.91 -3.53
N TYR A 464 -5.06 27.08 -2.20
CA TYR A 464 -6.20 27.00 -1.28
C TYR A 464 -7.24 28.07 -1.63
N ALA A 465 -8.49 27.65 -1.72
CA ALA A 465 -9.65 28.54 -1.85
C ALA A 465 -10.85 27.93 -1.14
N PRO A 466 -11.72 28.74 -0.53
CA PRO A 466 -12.95 28.24 0.09
C PRO A 466 -13.86 27.55 -0.92
N GLY A 467 -14.44 26.42 -0.53
CA GLY A 467 -15.36 25.67 -1.37
C GLY A 467 -14.72 24.91 -2.54
N LYS A 468 -13.39 24.83 -2.55
CA LYS A 468 -12.62 24.16 -3.61
C LYS A 468 -12.32 22.72 -3.23
N ARG A 469 -12.32 21.80 -4.21
CA ARG A 469 -11.86 20.43 -4.00
C ARG A 469 -10.33 20.39 -3.94
N PRO A 470 -9.73 19.74 -2.94
CA PRO A 470 -8.29 19.55 -2.94
C PRO A 470 -7.86 18.56 -4.03
N PHE A 471 -6.62 18.65 -4.46
CA PHE A 471 -5.98 17.64 -5.29
C PHE A 471 -6.10 16.26 -4.60
N GLN A 472 -6.38 15.21 -5.39
CA GLN A 472 -6.63 13.85 -4.88
C GLN A 472 -5.60 12.85 -5.40
N THR A 473 -5.13 12.01 -4.49
CA THR A 473 -4.17 10.93 -4.82
C THR A 473 -4.86 9.59 -5.11
N ILE A 474 -6.16 9.49 -4.91
CA ILE A 474 -6.90 8.24 -5.15
C ILE A 474 -7.31 8.14 -6.62
N ILE A 475 -7.05 6.98 -7.23
CA ILE A 475 -7.25 6.74 -8.66
C ILE A 475 -7.84 5.34 -8.90
N PRO A 476 -9.16 5.22 -9.06
CA PRO A 476 -9.71 3.97 -9.55
C PRO A 476 -9.41 3.86 -11.03
N ALA A 477 -8.95 2.70 -11.49
CA ALA A 477 -8.59 2.50 -12.89
C ALA A 477 -9.43 1.38 -13.51
N PHE A 478 -9.54 1.40 -14.83
CA PHE A 478 -10.23 0.35 -15.58
C PHE A 478 -9.50 0.12 -16.90
N VAL A 479 -9.58 -1.09 -17.44
CA VAL A 479 -8.97 -1.42 -18.73
C VAL A 479 -10.00 -2.11 -19.62
N THR A 480 -10.09 -1.63 -20.86
CA THR A 480 -10.86 -2.31 -21.90
C THR A 480 -9.94 -2.74 -23.05
N LYS A 481 -10.36 -3.76 -23.77
CA LYS A 481 -9.74 -4.19 -25.02
C LYS A 481 -10.84 -4.40 -26.03
N ASP A 482 -10.70 -3.79 -27.20
CA ASP A 482 -11.70 -3.87 -28.28
C ASP A 482 -13.11 -3.48 -27.78
N GLY A 483 -13.17 -2.46 -26.91
CA GLY A 483 -14.42 -1.94 -26.36
C GLY A 483 -15.06 -2.79 -25.27
N LYS A 484 -14.40 -3.87 -24.82
CA LYS A 484 -14.94 -4.78 -23.80
C LYS A 484 -14.10 -4.74 -22.52
N PRO A 485 -14.69 -4.96 -21.36
CA PRO A 485 -13.91 -5.02 -20.12
C PRO A 485 -12.82 -6.09 -20.19
N TRP A 486 -11.59 -5.73 -19.83
CA TRP A 486 -10.48 -6.66 -19.83
C TRP A 486 -9.86 -6.81 -18.43
N LEU A 487 -9.65 -5.70 -17.72
CA LEU A 487 -9.00 -5.74 -16.40
C LEU A 487 -9.47 -4.58 -15.53
N ARG A 488 -9.57 -4.85 -14.22
CA ARG A 488 -9.80 -3.83 -13.19
C ARG A 488 -8.59 -3.81 -12.28
N THR A 489 -8.04 -2.64 -12.02
CA THR A 489 -6.79 -2.55 -11.27
C THR A 489 -6.69 -1.27 -10.44
N CYS A 490 -5.83 -1.33 -9.45
CA CYS A 490 -5.54 -0.27 -8.49
C CYS A 490 -4.25 0.48 -8.85
N SER A 491 -4.19 1.72 -8.45
CA SER A 491 -3.08 2.64 -8.71
C SER A 491 -1.70 2.14 -8.30
N ARG A 492 -1.60 1.43 -7.17
CA ARG A 492 -0.29 0.94 -6.70
C ARG A 492 0.20 -0.27 -7.50
N SER A 493 -0.72 -1.02 -8.07
CA SER A 493 -0.41 -2.24 -8.84
C SER A 493 -0.45 -2.02 -10.35
N PHE A 494 -1.09 -0.96 -10.81
CA PHE A 494 -1.37 -0.73 -12.23
C PHE A 494 -0.08 -0.59 -13.07
N LEU A 495 0.84 0.24 -12.61
CA LEU A 495 2.10 0.47 -13.34
C LEU A 495 2.97 -0.78 -13.41
N ILE A 496 2.85 -1.67 -12.43
CA ILE A 496 3.54 -2.96 -12.42
C ILE A 496 2.85 -3.95 -13.37
N SER A 497 1.52 -3.93 -13.41
CA SER A 497 0.73 -4.85 -14.26
C SER A 497 0.79 -4.52 -15.75
N ALA A 498 0.97 -3.24 -16.09
CA ALA A 498 1.06 -2.81 -17.48
C ALA A 498 2.28 -3.39 -18.21
N ASP A 499 3.35 -3.74 -17.47
CA ASP A 499 4.55 -4.39 -18.04
C ASP A 499 4.28 -5.83 -18.46
N TYR A 500 3.25 -6.46 -17.90
CA TYR A 500 2.88 -7.84 -18.21
C TYR A 500 1.89 -7.95 -19.40
N ALA A 501 1.54 -6.83 -20.02
CA ALA A 501 0.73 -6.86 -21.24
C ALA A 501 1.46 -7.58 -22.39
N ASP A 502 2.78 -7.70 -22.30
CA ASP A 502 3.63 -8.47 -23.22
C ASP A 502 3.99 -9.86 -22.68
N ALA A 503 3.31 -10.36 -21.66
CA ALA A 503 3.52 -11.72 -21.18
C ALA A 503 3.24 -12.75 -22.30
N PRO A 504 3.93 -13.90 -22.31
CA PRO A 504 3.86 -14.83 -23.44
C PRO A 504 2.44 -15.12 -23.94
N LYS A 505 2.28 -15.16 -25.24
CA LYS A 505 1.00 -15.37 -25.94
C LYS A 505 0.17 -16.56 -25.46
N ASP A 506 0.83 -17.52 -24.87
CA ASP A 506 0.25 -18.73 -24.30
C ASP A 506 -0.76 -18.43 -23.15
N LEU A 507 -0.56 -17.35 -22.40
CA LEU A 507 -1.48 -16.95 -21.33
C LEU A 507 -2.69 -16.14 -21.83
N SER A 508 -2.59 -15.55 -23.04
CA SER A 508 -3.65 -14.75 -23.62
C SER A 508 -4.68 -15.57 -24.41
N GLU A 509 -4.31 -16.79 -24.82
CA GLU A 509 -5.16 -17.64 -25.67
C GLU A 509 -6.16 -18.51 -24.91
N ARG A 510 -6.10 -18.52 -23.57
CA ARG A 510 -6.99 -19.35 -22.73
C ARG A 510 -8.18 -18.57 -22.15
N HIS A 511 -8.70 -17.60 -22.89
CA HIS A 511 -9.80 -16.79 -22.38
C HIS A 511 -11.15 -17.26 -22.93
N GLU A 512 -11.89 -17.95 -22.09
CA GLU A 512 -13.33 -18.05 -22.27
C GLU A 512 -14.00 -16.80 -21.66
N PRO A 513 -15.05 -16.26 -22.25
CA PRO A 513 -15.74 -15.09 -21.71
C PRO A 513 -16.30 -15.37 -20.31
N GLY A 514 -15.98 -14.52 -19.36
CA GLY A 514 -16.55 -14.60 -18.00
C GLY A 514 -15.56 -14.87 -16.86
N ALA A 515 -14.29 -15.18 -17.14
CA ALA A 515 -13.31 -15.40 -16.05
C ALA A 515 -12.71 -14.07 -15.56
N VAL A 516 -12.86 -13.78 -14.28
CA VAL A 516 -12.26 -12.61 -13.62
C VAL A 516 -10.93 -13.05 -12.96
N ARG A 517 -9.78 -12.49 -13.38
CA ARG A 517 -8.46 -12.75 -12.78
C ARG A 517 -8.08 -11.63 -11.81
N THR A 518 -7.73 -11.99 -10.65
CA THR A 518 -7.16 -11.04 -9.70
C THR A 518 -5.68 -11.33 -9.48
N UNK A 519 -4.92 -10.46 -9.89
CA UNK A 519 -3.51 -10.63 -9.70
C UNK A 519 -3.05 -10.17 -8.35
N UNK A 520 -3.03 -10.90 -7.66
CA UNK A 520 -2.57 -10.62 -6.38
C UNK A 520 -1.10 -10.50 -6.31
N UNK A 521 -0.59 -10.04 -7.24
CA UNK A 521 0.79 -9.90 -7.26
C UNK A 521 1.30 -8.68 -6.60
N UNK A 522 0.57 -8.11 -6.23
CA UNK A 522 0.90 -6.92 -5.59
C UNK A 522 1.65 -7.05 -4.30
N UNK A 523 1.46 -8.00 -3.82
CA UNK A 523 2.15 -8.19 -2.60
C UNK A 523 3.62 -8.42 -2.81
N UNK A 524 3.91 -8.90 -3.72
CA UNK A 524 5.27 -9.19 -3.96
C UNK A 524 6.03 -7.96 -4.40
N UNK A 525 5.47 -7.24 -5.02
CA UNK A 525 6.09 -6.05 -5.44
C UNK A 525 6.29 -5.06 -4.33
N UNK A 526 5.52 -5.16 -3.58
CA UNK A 526 5.69 -4.33 -2.44
C UNK A 526 6.78 -4.86 -1.54
N UNK A 527 6.81 -5.93 -1.61
CA UNK A 527 7.88 -6.55 -0.90
C UNK A 527 9.22 -6.32 -1.56
N UNK A 528 9.18 -6.28 -2.67
CA UNK A 528 10.39 -6.01 -3.33
C UNK A 528 10.79 -4.56 -3.23
N UNK A 529 9.95 -3.87 -3.19
CA UNK A 529 10.21 -2.51 -2.99
C UNK A 529 10.57 -2.24 -1.57
N UNK A 530 9.97 -2.89 -0.92
CA UNK A 530 10.32 -2.80 0.44
C UNK A 530 11.64 -3.45 0.72
N UNK A 531 11.84 -4.32 0.04
CA UNK A 531 13.09 -4.98 0.15
C UNK A 531 14.20 -4.11 -0.38
N UNK A 532 13.92 -3.55 -1.31
CA UNK A 532 14.87 -2.67 -1.80
C UNK A 532 15.06 -1.48 -0.89
N UNK A 533 14.10 -1.19 -0.38
CA UNK A 533 14.20 -0.15 0.55
C UNK A 533 14.80 -0.63 1.84
N UNK A 534 14.45 -1.67 2.04
CA UNK A 534 15.04 -2.30 3.17
C UNK A 534 16.50 -2.59 2.94
N UNK A 535 16.73 -2.88 1.88
CA UNK A 535 18.10 -3.12 1.60
C UNK A 535 18.87 -1.83 1.63
N UNK A 536 18.29 -0.96 1.26
CA UNK A 536 18.91 0.29 1.34
C UNK A 536 18.98 0.76 2.76
N UNK A 537 18.07 0.45 3.35
CA UNK A 537 18.06 0.79 4.72
C UNK A 537 18.95 -0.14 5.51
N UNK A 538 19.01 -1.17 5.05
CA UNK A 538 19.88 -2.12 5.65
C UNK A 538 21.32 -1.74 5.40
N UNK A 539 21.44 -1.33 4.35
CA UNK A 539 22.75 -0.91 4.07
C UNK A 539 23.10 0.32 4.87
N UNK A 540 22.20 1.00 5.07
CA UNK A 540 22.41 2.13 5.85
C UNK A 540 22.52 1.77 7.31
N UNK A 541 21.79 0.92 7.55
CA UNK A 541 21.84 0.45 8.88
C UNK A 541 23.08 -0.38 9.13
N UNK A 542 23.44 -0.93 8.21
CA UNK A 542 24.65 -1.66 8.33
C UNK A 542 25.82 -0.71 8.44
N UNK A 543 25.68 0.14 7.84
CA UNK A 543 26.68 1.10 7.95
C UNK A 543 26.68 1.76 9.32
N UNK A 544 25.65 1.87 9.76
CA UNK A 544 25.51 2.41 11.04
C UNK A 544 25.83 1.38 12.13
N UNK A 545 25.56 0.36 11.78
CA UNK A 545 25.87 -0.72 12.67
C UNK A 545 27.34 -1.01 12.68
N UNK A 546 27.83 -0.83 11.61
CA UNK A 546 29.21 -1.04 11.57
C UNK A 546 29.92 0.06 12.29
N UNK A 547 29.37 0.99 12.28
CA UNK A 547 29.95 2.05 13.00
C UNK A 547 29.80 1.86 14.49
N UNK A 548 28.82 1.37 14.75
CA UNK A 548 28.60 1.09 16.11
C UNK A 548 29.30 -0.18 16.57
N UNK A 549 29.43 -0.88 15.68
CA UNK A 549 30.17 -2.07 15.98
C UNK A 549 31.62 -1.76 16.10
N UNK A 550 31.91 -1.04 15.38
CA UNK A 550 33.25 -0.68 15.46
C UNK A 550 33.59 0.02 16.76
N UNK A 551 32.65 0.53 17.25
CA UNK A 551 32.90 1.11 18.48
C UNK A 551 32.87 0.10 19.65
N UNK A 552 32.13 -0.62 19.35
CA UNK A 552 32.01 -1.68 20.31
C UNK A 552 33.15 -2.64 20.18
N TRP A 553 33.63 -2.88 19.15
CA TRP A 553 34.77 -3.76 18.90
C TRP A 553 36.08 -3.24 19.52
N LYS A 554 36.37 -2.03 19.36
CA LYS A 554 37.59 -1.41 19.94
C LYS A 554 37.66 -1.49 21.49
N ASN A 555 36.52 -1.61 22.12
CA ASN A 555 36.47 -1.80 23.58
C ASN A 555 36.61 -3.28 23.99
N CYS A 556 36.25 -4.22 23.13
CA CYS A 556 36.43 -5.65 23.38
C CYS A 556 37.86 -6.15 23.11
N GLU A 557 38.53 -5.54 22.16
CA GLU A 557 39.94 -5.91 21.82
C GLU A 557 40.93 -5.67 22.96
N ARG A 558 40.61 -4.81 23.90
CA ARG A 558 41.48 -4.54 25.06
C ARG A 558 41.36 -5.57 26.19
N LYS A 559 40.45 -6.55 26.08
CA LYS A 559 40.17 -7.49 27.18
C LYS A 559 40.35 -8.97 26.85
N LEU A 560 40.71 -9.34 25.63
CA LEU A 560 40.88 -10.75 25.25
C LEU A 560 42.23 -11.01 24.61
N ASN A 561 43.04 -11.78 25.34
CA ASN A 561 44.45 -12.09 25.05
C ASN A 561 44.59 -13.17 23.95
N THR A 562 45.40 -12.89 22.98
CA THR A 562 46.25 -13.67 22.05
C THR A 562 45.87 -15.07 21.54
N SER A 563 44.82 -15.76 21.97
CA SER A 563 44.56 -17.14 21.53
C SER A 563 43.52 -17.28 20.42
N LEU A 564 42.83 -16.20 20.06
CA LEU A 564 41.73 -16.24 19.06
C LEU A 564 42.07 -15.63 17.69
N GLN A 565 43.30 -15.12 17.53
CA GLN A 565 43.71 -14.48 16.28
C GLN A 565 43.90 -15.46 15.10
N PHE A 566 44.13 -16.74 15.36
CA PHE A 566 44.39 -17.71 14.31
C PHE A 566 43.14 -18.30 13.66
N ILE A 567 42.02 -18.26 14.37
CA ILE A 567 40.75 -18.81 13.83
C ILE A 567 40.02 -17.80 12.93
N HIS A 568 40.17 -16.51 13.21
CA HIS A 568 39.51 -15.45 12.42
C HIS A 568 40.16 -15.19 11.05
N LEU A 569 41.48 -15.38 10.92
CA LEU A 569 42.17 -15.22 9.65
C LEU A 569 41.81 -16.34 8.64
N ALA A 570 41.53 -17.52 9.12
CA ALA A 570 41.11 -18.64 8.27
C ALA A 570 39.69 -18.45 7.73
N PHE A 571 38.81 -17.81 8.50
CA PHE A 571 37.40 -17.57 8.09
C PHE A 571 37.27 -16.41 7.11
N LEU A 572 38.11 -15.37 7.25
CA LEU A 572 38.12 -14.24 6.30
C LEU A 572 38.72 -14.63 4.95
N ALA A 573 39.70 -15.52 4.93
CA ALA A 573 40.31 -16.00 3.68
C ALA A 573 39.34 -16.89 2.86
N LEU A 574 38.36 -17.54 3.52
CA LEU A 574 37.34 -18.33 2.83
C LEU A 574 36.22 -17.45 2.23
N LEU A 575 35.94 -16.30 2.84
CA LEU A 575 34.89 -15.38 2.36
C LEU A 575 35.34 -14.51 1.19
N LEU A 576 36.65 -14.25 1.07
CA LEU A 576 37.20 -13.44 -0.02
C LEU A 576 37.48 -14.22 -1.32
N ARG A 577 37.25 -15.55 -1.33
CA ARG A 577 37.42 -16.38 -2.54
C ARG A 577 36.10 -16.61 -3.33
N ARG A 578 35.02 -15.93 -2.96
CA ARG A 578 33.74 -16.02 -3.68
C ARG A 578 33.12 -14.64 -3.94
N SER A 579 33.90 -13.74 -4.52
CA SER A 579 33.39 -12.55 -5.19
C SER A 579 33.89 -12.56 -6.64
#